data_0f109de4202b672be14587fe13ac73bb
#
_entry.id   0f109de4202b672be14587fe13ac73bb
#
_cell.length_a   1.000
_cell.length_b   1.000
_cell.length_c   1.000
_cell.angle_alpha   90.00
_cell.angle_beta   90.00
_cell.angle_gamma   90.00
#
_symmetry.space_group_name_H-M   'P 1'
#
loop_
_entity.id
_entity.type
_entity.pdbx_description
1 polymer ?
#
loop_
_entity_poly.entity_id
_entity_poly.type
_entity_poly.pdbx_seq_one_letter_code
_entity_poly.pdbx_strand_id
1 'polypeptide(L)'
;MKRALEKWTLWLPPLLATLFFLTLSRITYFRYENSDDFLIARAFLGFEGVRPVLPHLYLHPVLVWALTGLSDAAPDVAWFSVVQMGALWLSAAALCVCLLRCGRAARLHPAVCSVAALLFLGVFASFVCTRLTYTTTAALLGAAACALLVCAGVTRRRVGPCVLLSAVLLMLGGMLRDSSLPASLCFWLLGLAFLLARLSGGEMHERRALVRVLAPAVIVGAMLVGVRLWEKREYQAFFDFHDARTELMDYHSEALDSVSQETLDALGWDASEVELVRQWYFMDENITAEALRLISEGGSQPSATERIQAIPGTLRTFFGENGAYLFSVAMLAMLAALACLAPHEGARAVRLTALAALGLFAAMLVYLAWRGRFLGRAVDCALLPAAAVAACLAVSGLPLASRRRTRTAVLCLCALLLLPAGMQLKQTLYTLTRRPDIVSPTREADLEAYALEHPDRLIVRTPDLLRDTRLFPDVSAGIPDNTLIWGDWLCRTPGWNAQLARFGFDPEGFVAADFLSEAILFVTADDEPPQALVDYISHGAGRPVTAQLVAARGDLRFFAFR
;
A
#
# COMPACT_ATOMS: atom_id res chain seq x y z
N MET A 1 -42.05 -16.39 -3.82
CA MET A 1 -41.45 -15.07 -4.02
C MET A 1 -40.45 -14.68 -2.91
N LYS A 2 -40.76 -14.71 -1.59
CA LYS A 2 -39.79 -14.38 -0.52
C LYS A 2 -38.50 -15.21 -0.55
N ARG A 3 -38.56 -16.54 -0.70
CA ARG A 3 -37.39 -17.44 -0.79
C ARG A 3 -36.52 -17.20 -2.05
N ALA A 4 -37.12 -16.80 -3.16
CA ALA A 4 -36.40 -16.44 -4.36
C ALA A 4 -35.62 -15.10 -4.15
N LEU A 5 -36.28 -14.10 -3.54
CA LEU A 5 -35.62 -12.82 -3.18
C LEU A 5 -34.44 -13.02 -2.18
N GLU A 6 -34.56 -13.98 -1.26
CA GLU A 6 -33.48 -14.30 -0.31
C GLU A 6 -32.29 -14.96 -0.99
N LYS A 7 -32.47 -15.80 -2.00
CA LYS A 7 -31.40 -16.39 -2.79
C LYS A 7 -30.64 -15.33 -3.63
N TRP A 8 -31.38 -14.40 -4.25
CA TRP A 8 -30.75 -13.32 -5.03
C TRP A 8 -29.83 -12.42 -4.19
N THR A 9 -30.11 -12.22 -2.92
CA THR A 9 -29.30 -11.40 -2.01
C THR A 9 -27.99 -12.06 -1.60
N LEU A 10 -27.80 -13.34 -1.84
CA LEU A 10 -26.54 -14.03 -1.60
C LEU A 10 -25.57 -13.81 -2.77
N TRP A 11 -26.06 -13.80 -4.01
CA TRP A 11 -25.26 -13.71 -5.22
C TRP A 11 -25.07 -12.28 -5.74
N LEU A 12 -25.96 -11.37 -5.36
CA LEU A 12 -25.92 -9.99 -5.85
C LEU A 12 -24.62 -9.23 -5.44
N PRO A 13 -24.11 -9.30 -4.19
CA PRO A 13 -22.89 -8.60 -3.83
C PRO A 13 -21.64 -9.04 -4.62
N PRO A 14 -21.33 -10.36 -4.71
CA PRO A 14 -20.19 -10.80 -5.52
C PRO A 14 -20.40 -10.48 -7.01
N LEU A 15 -21.63 -10.52 -7.53
CA LEU A 15 -21.93 -10.11 -8.90
C LEU A 15 -21.64 -8.62 -9.11
N LEU A 16 -22.04 -7.73 -8.19
CA LEU A 16 -21.77 -6.31 -8.27
C LEU A 16 -20.25 -6.03 -8.23
N ALA A 17 -19.52 -6.70 -7.33
CA ALA A 17 -18.06 -6.60 -7.29
C ALA A 17 -17.43 -7.06 -8.61
N THR A 18 -17.85 -8.21 -9.15
CA THR A 18 -17.35 -8.73 -10.42
C THR A 18 -17.66 -7.78 -11.58
N LEU A 19 -18.90 -7.25 -11.66
CA LEU A 19 -19.27 -6.26 -12.67
C LEU A 19 -18.43 -4.98 -12.55
N PHE A 20 -18.15 -4.53 -11.34
CA PHE A 20 -17.27 -3.39 -11.09
C PHE A 20 -15.86 -3.64 -11.65
N PHE A 21 -15.22 -4.78 -11.33
CA PHE A 21 -13.91 -5.14 -11.85
C PHE A 21 -13.90 -5.32 -13.37
N LEU A 22 -14.93 -5.96 -13.94
CA LEU A 22 -15.08 -6.09 -15.40
C LEU A 22 -15.25 -4.71 -16.08
N THR A 23 -15.97 -3.78 -15.45
CA THR A 23 -16.09 -2.41 -15.97
C THR A 23 -14.73 -1.71 -15.94
N LEU A 24 -14.00 -1.80 -14.84
CA LEU A 24 -12.66 -1.21 -14.73
C LEU A 24 -11.69 -1.79 -15.77
N SER A 25 -11.71 -3.11 -16.00
CA SER A 25 -10.84 -3.75 -16.99
C SER A 25 -11.13 -3.34 -18.44
N ARG A 26 -12.31 -2.76 -18.71
CA ARG A 26 -12.67 -2.19 -20.03
C ARG A 26 -12.24 -0.73 -20.18
N ILE A 27 -12.07 -0.03 -19.06
CA ILE A 27 -11.71 1.40 -19.05
C ILE A 27 -10.18 1.55 -19.00
N THR A 28 -9.50 0.70 -18.23
CA THR A 28 -8.06 0.76 -17.99
C THR A 28 -7.49 -0.63 -17.75
N TYR A 29 -6.16 -0.75 -17.75
CA TYR A 29 -5.48 -1.96 -17.32
C TYR A 29 -5.08 -1.86 -15.84
N PHE A 30 -5.09 -2.99 -15.16
CA PHE A 30 -4.63 -3.10 -13.77
C PHE A 30 -3.10 -3.12 -13.74
N ARG A 31 -2.52 -2.36 -12.81
CA ARG A 31 -1.07 -2.25 -12.65
C ARG A 31 -0.69 -1.94 -11.21
N TYR A 32 0.56 -2.13 -10.90
CA TYR A 32 1.13 -1.58 -9.68
C TYR A 32 1.30 -0.07 -9.78
N GLU A 33 1.17 0.64 -8.65
CA GLU A 33 1.33 2.10 -8.60
C GLU A 33 2.79 2.48 -8.35
N ASN A 34 3.55 1.64 -7.66
CA ASN A 34 4.93 1.89 -7.29
C ASN A 34 5.85 0.70 -7.57
N SER A 35 7.16 0.96 -7.50
CA SER A 35 8.21 -0.04 -7.69
C SER A 35 8.19 -1.12 -6.61
N ASP A 36 7.89 -0.79 -5.35
CA ASP A 36 7.92 -1.76 -4.25
C ASP A 36 7.05 -2.98 -4.52
N ASP A 37 5.79 -2.75 -4.93
CA ASP A 37 4.84 -3.84 -5.20
C ASP A 37 5.25 -4.68 -6.39
N PHE A 38 5.75 -4.03 -7.44
CA PHE A 38 6.28 -4.69 -8.63
C PHE A 38 7.47 -5.57 -8.28
N LEU A 39 8.42 -5.04 -7.50
CA LEU A 39 9.60 -5.79 -7.05
C LEU A 39 9.23 -6.97 -6.14
N ILE A 40 8.26 -6.82 -5.24
CA ILE A 40 7.74 -7.93 -4.44
C ILE A 40 7.17 -9.02 -5.34
N ALA A 41 6.35 -8.66 -6.34
CA ALA A 41 5.76 -9.62 -7.25
C ALA A 41 6.82 -10.39 -8.06
N ARG A 42 7.84 -9.70 -8.57
CA ARG A 42 8.97 -10.30 -9.29
C ARG A 42 9.81 -11.21 -8.40
N ALA A 43 10.12 -10.77 -7.19
CA ALA A 43 10.89 -11.58 -6.24
C ALA A 43 10.19 -12.91 -5.93
N PHE A 44 8.85 -12.92 -5.71
CA PHE A 44 8.11 -14.17 -5.51
C PHE A 44 8.02 -15.05 -6.77
N LEU A 45 8.20 -14.50 -7.97
CA LEU A 45 8.35 -15.25 -9.20
C LEU A 45 9.76 -15.83 -9.39
N GLY A 46 10.77 -15.32 -8.64
CA GLY A 46 12.15 -15.78 -8.74
C GLY A 46 13.05 -14.88 -9.59
N PHE A 47 12.55 -13.76 -10.09
CA PHE A 47 13.40 -12.71 -10.63
C PHE A 47 14.32 -12.17 -9.52
N GLU A 48 15.45 -11.64 -9.87
CA GLU A 48 16.45 -11.12 -8.93
C GLU A 48 17.05 -12.23 -8.02
N GLY A 49 17.08 -13.47 -8.51
CA GLY A 49 17.76 -14.60 -7.90
C GLY A 49 16.91 -15.47 -6.98
N VAL A 50 17.07 -15.34 -5.68
CA VAL A 50 16.42 -16.24 -4.72
C VAL A 50 15.05 -15.69 -4.31
N ARG A 51 14.03 -16.58 -4.29
CA ARG A 51 12.71 -16.23 -3.80
C ARG A 51 12.74 -15.70 -2.37
N PRO A 52 11.83 -14.79 -2.02
CA PRO A 52 11.82 -14.20 -0.69
C PRO A 52 11.70 -15.24 0.42
N VAL A 53 12.62 -15.14 1.33
CA VAL A 53 12.58 -15.77 2.65
C VAL A 53 12.65 -14.67 3.69
N LEU A 54 12.48 -15.01 4.97
CA LEU A 54 12.64 -14.01 6.02
C LEU A 54 14.10 -13.55 6.14
N PRO A 55 14.34 -12.30 6.51
CA PRO A 55 13.35 -11.27 6.87
C PRO A 55 12.72 -10.60 5.65
N HIS A 56 11.50 -10.06 5.83
CA HIS A 56 10.83 -9.26 4.82
C HIS A 56 10.39 -7.91 5.41
N LEU A 57 10.77 -6.81 4.77
CA LEU A 57 10.55 -5.47 5.33
C LEU A 57 9.06 -5.13 5.49
N TYR A 58 8.24 -5.46 4.51
CA TYR A 58 6.86 -4.97 4.41
C TYR A 58 5.80 -6.01 4.73
N LEU A 59 5.98 -7.25 4.26
CA LEU A 59 5.00 -8.31 4.45
C LEU A 59 5.20 -9.03 5.78
N HIS A 60 4.11 -9.47 6.35
CA HIS A 60 4.15 -10.27 7.56
C HIS A 60 4.71 -11.69 7.28
N PRO A 61 5.55 -12.29 8.17
CA PRO A 61 6.16 -13.60 7.96
C PRO A 61 5.20 -14.70 7.51
N VAL A 62 4.03 -14.79 8.13
CA VAL A 62 3.01 -15.81 7.77
C VAL A 62 2.56 -15.67 6.31
N LEU A 63 2.43 -14.45 5.81
CA LEU A 63 2.09 -14.21 4.41
C LEU A 63 3.27 -14.54 3.49
N VAL A 64 4.50 -14.19 3.88
CA VAL A 64 5.72 -14.56 3.13
C VAL A 64 5.82 -16.06 2.99
N TRP A 65 5.69 -16.84 4.07
CA TRP A 65 5.70 -18.30 4.03
C TRP A 65 4.60 -18.88 3.12
N ALA A 66 3.39 -18.32 3.21
CA ALA A 66 2.28 -18.76 2.36
C ALA A 66 2.55 -18.47 0.88
N LEU A 67 3.06 -17.28 0.54
CA LEU A 67 3.39 -16.89 -0.83
C LEU A 67 4.55 -17.71 -1.38
N THR A 68 5.62 -17.92 -0.59
CA THR A 68 6.76 -18.78 -0.98
C THR A 68 6.30 -20.20 -1.27
N GLY A 69 5.49 -20.80 -0.37
CA GLY A 69 4.95 -22.15 -0.59
C GLY A 69 4.04 -22.26 -1.82
N LEU A 70 3.25 -21.22 -2.13
CA LEU A 70 2.45 -21.16 -3.35
C LEU A 70 3.33 -21.02 -4.60
N SER A 71 4.39 -20.20 -4.53
CA SER A 71 5.35 -20.03 -5.62
C SER A 71 6.18 -21.29 -5.88
N ASP A 72 6.48 -22.08 -4.85
CA ASP A 72 7.13 -23.38 -5.01
C ASP A 72 6.20 -24.41 -5.67
N ALA A 73 4.91 -24.38 -5.34
CA ALA A 73 3.91 -25.26 -5.91
C ALA A 73 3.55 -24.93 -7.38
N ALA A 74 3.56 -23.64 -7.74
CA ALA A 74 3.27 -23.16 -9.09
C ALA A 74 4.10 -21.90 -9.38
N PRO A 75 5.35 -22.10 -9.88
CA PRO A 75 6.35 -21.03 -10.02
C PRO A 75 6.00 -19.96 -11.06
N ASP A 76 5.21 -20.31 -12.06
CA ASP A 76 4.85 -19.41 -13.16
C ASP A 76 3.65 -18.49 -12.81
N VAL A 77 3.10 -18.62 -11.61
CA VAL A 77 1.95 -17.83 -11.17
C VAL A 77 2.41 -16.65 -10.30
N ALA A 78 2.03 -15.45 -10.70
CA ALA A 78 2.28 -14.23 -9.93
C ALA A 78 1.37 -14.17 -8.66
N TRP A 79 1.67 -15.01 -7.68
CA TRP A 79 0.82 -15.21 -6.49
C TRP A 79 0.59 -13.95 -5.68
N PHE A 80 1.57 -13.05 -5.59
CA PHE A 80 1.39 -11.78 -4.91
C PHE A 80 0.30 -10.93 -5.59
N SER A 81 0.30 -10.87 -6.92
CA SER A 81 -0.74 -10.19 -7.71
C SER A 81 -2.11 -10.85 -7.53
N VAL A 82 -2.16 -12.19 -7.56
CA VAL A 82 -3.40 -12.96 -7.35
C VAL A 82 -3.98 -12.68 -5.96
N VAL A 83 -3.15 -12.68 -4.92
CA VAL A 83 -3.57 -12.39 -3.54
C VAL A 83 -4.07 -10.96 -3.40
N GLN A 84 -3.38 -9.97 -3.96
CA GLN A 84 -3.85 -8.58 -3.91
C GLN A 84 -5.16 -8.38 -4.66
N MET A 85 -5.28 -8.90 -5.89
CA MET A 85 -6.52 -8.81 -6.67
C MET A 85 -7.68 -9.51 -5.98
N GLY A 86 -7.43 -10.70 -5.40
CA GLY A 86 -8.41 -11.43 -4.61
C GLY A 86 -8.87 -10.66 -3.36
N ALA A 87 -7.93 -10.02 -2.65
CA ALA A 87 -8.21 -9.19 -1.48
C ALA A 87 -9.06 -7.96 -1.83
N LEU A 88 -8.74 -7.29 -2.94
CA LEU A 88 -9.52 -6.14 -3.44
C LEU A 88 -10.95 -6.57 -3.84
N TRP A 89 -11.09 -7.67 -4.58
CA TRP A 89 -12.40 -8.20 -4.95
C TRP A 89 -13.22 -8.60 -3.72
N LEU A 90 -12.62 -9.29 -2.76
CA LEU A 90 -13.27 -9.69 -1.50
C LEU A 90 -13.73 -8.47 -0.70
N SER A 91 -12.90 -7.43 -0.63
CA SER A 91 -13.24 -6.17 0.04
C SER A 91 -14.41 -5.46 -0.63
N ALA A 92 -14.40 -5.36 -1.97
CA ALA A 92 -15.50 -4.78 -2.74
C ALA A 92 -16.81 -5.57 -2.54
N ALA A 93 -16.75 -6.90 -2.56
CA ALA A 93 -17.92 -7.75 -2.30
C ALA A 93 -18.45 -7.57 -0.88
N ALA A 94 -17.56 -7.49 0.13
CA ALA A 94 -17.94 -7.25 1.52
C ALA A 94 -18.60 -5.87 1.71
N LEU A 95 -18.06 -4.82 1.09
CA LEU A 95 -18.65 -3.48 1.08
C LEU A 95 -20.04 -3.47 0.41
N CYS A 96 -20.21 -4.17 -0.71
CA CYS A 96 -21.52 -4.36 -1.33
C CYS A 96 -22.50 -5.07 -0.40
N VAL A 97 -22.06 -6.14 0.30
CA VAL A 97 -22.89 -6.82 1.33
C VAL A 97 -23.36 -5.83 2.39
N CYS A 98 -22.43 -5.01 2.92
CA CYS A 98 -22.74 -4.07 3.99
C CYS A 98 -23.75 -3.01 3.54
N LEU A 99 -23.51 -2.36 2.41
CA LEU A 99 -24.40 -1.32 1.89
C LEU A 99 -25.79 -1.85 1.51
N LEU A 100 -25.85 -3.02 0.87
CA LEU A 100 -27.12 -3.68 0.58
C LEU A 100 -27.89 -4.07 1.84
N ARG A 101 -27.23 -4.57 2.89
CA ARG A 101 -27.88 -4.94 4.16
C ARG A 101 -28.33 -3.71 4.95
N CYS A 102 -27.50 -2.67 5.02
CA CYS A 102 -27.86 -1.41 5.68
C CYS A 102 -29.04 -0.74 4.98
N GLY A 103 -29.05 -0.71 3.64
CA GLY A 103 -30.18 -0.18 2.88
C GLY A 103 -31.46 -1.00 3.04
N ARG A 104 -31.37 -2.33 3.12
CA ARG A 104 -32.52 -3.19 3.40
C ARG A 104 -33.08 -2.98 4.82
N ALA A 105 -32.21 -2.78 5.81
CA ALA A 105 -32.64 -2.43 7.15
C ALA A 105 -33.45 -1.13 7.16
N ALA A 106 -33.06 -0.21 6.29
CA ALA A 106 -33.74 1.04 6.00
C ALA A 106 -34.94 0.90 5.03
N ARG A 107 -35.29 -0.28 4.58
CA ARG A 107 -36.39 -0.59 3.61
C ARG A 107 -36.18 0.08 2.23
N LEU A 108 -34.93 0.35 1.83
CA LEU A 108 -34.64 0.81 0.49
C LEU A 108 -34.85 -0.31 -0.55
N HIS A 109 -35.20 0.11 -1.78
CA HIS A 109 -35.30 -0.83 -2.89
C HIS A 109 -33.92 -1.39 -3.24
N PRO A 110 -33.76 -2.69 -3.53
CA PRO A 110 -32.47 -3.32 -3.82
C PRO A 110 -31.68 -2.61 -4.95
N ALA A 111 -32.35 -2.14 -5.98
CA ALA A 111 -31.69 -1.39 -7.07
C ALA A 111 -31.04 -0.09 -6.58
N VAL A 112 -31.68 0.65 -5.66
CA VAL A 112 -31.11 1.87 -5.07
C VAL A 112 -29.88 1.52 -4.24
N CYS A 113 -29.94 0.44 -3.47
CA CYS A 113 -28.79 -0.03 -2.69
C CYS A 113 -27.64 -0.48 -3.59
N SER A 114 -27.94 -1.14 -4.73
CA SER A 114 -26.94 -1.56 -5.72
C SER A 114 -26.26 -0.36 -6.37
N VAL A 115 -27.04 0.65 -6.77
CA VAL A 115 -26.48 1.90 -7.33
C VAL A 115 -25.61 2.62 -6.29
N ALA A 116 -26.06 2.71 -5.03
CA ALA A 116 -25.26 3.31 -3.96
C ALA A 116 -23.94 2.55 -3.72
N ALA A 117 -23.97 1.21 -3.77
CA ALA A 117 -22.77 0.39 -3.63
C ALA A 117 -21.80 0.59 -4.80
N LEU A 118 -22.29 0.58 -6.04
CA LEU A 118 -21.46 0.83 -7.23
C LEU A 118 -20.91 2.25 -7.27
N LEU A 119 -21.70 3.26 -6.87
CA LEU A 119 -21.23 4.63 -6.73
C LEU A 119 -20.13 4.74 -5.66
N PHE A 120 -20.30 4.09 -4.51
CA PHE A 120 -19.28 4.05 -3.48
C PHE A 120 -17.97 3.43 -4.01
N LEU A 121 -18.05 2.26 -4.65
CA LEU A 121 -16.87 1.62 -5.24
C LEU A 121 -16.27 2.48 -6.36
N GLY A 122 -17.09 3.06 -7.23
CA GLY A 122 -16.66 3.93 -8.32
C GLY A 122 -15.87 5.15 -7.85
N VAL A 123 -16.30 5.74 -6.73
CA VAL A 123 -15.68 6.96 -6.20
C VAL A 123 -14.47 6.67 -5.31
N PHE A 124 -14.58 5.73 -4.38
CA PHE A 124 -13.55 5.51 -3.37
C PHE A 124 -12.60 4.35 -3.69
N ALA A 125 -13.01 3.37 -4.49
CA ALA A 125 -12.22 2.17 -4.71
C ALA A 125 -11.65 2.04 -6.13
N SER A 126 -12.13 2.80 -7.15
CA SER A 126 -11.71 2.60 -8.54
C SER A 126 -10.21 2.80 -8.73
N PHE A 127 -9.64 3.87 -8.17
CA PHE A 127 -8.21 4.15 -8.28
C PHE A 127 -7.40 3.06 -7.57
N VAL A 128 -7.75 2.74 -6.34
CA VAL A 128 -7.09 1.71 -5.52
C VAL A 128 -7.15 0.32 -6.16
N CYS A 129 -8.27 -0.03 -6.80
CA CYS A 129 -8.45 -1.32 -7.46
C CYS A 129 -7.72 -1.44 -8.80
N THR A 130 -7.38 -0.33 -9.45
CA THR A 130 -6.72 -0.32 -10.76
C THR A 130 -5.22 -0.04 -10.65
N ARG A 131 -4.82 0.68 -9.62
CA ARG A 131 -3.43 1.02 -9.29
C ARG A 131 -3.10 0.42 -7.93
N LEU A 132 -2.65 -0.82 -7.98
CA LEU A 132 -2.47 -1.62 -6.79
C LEU A 132 -1.25 -1.17 -6.00
N THR A 133 -1.46 -1.06 -4.69
CA THR A 133 -0.36 -1.10 -3.73
C THR A 133 -0.78 -1.99 -2.55
N TYR A 134 0.17 -2.69 -1.95
CA TYR A 134 -0.10 -3.46 -0.74
C TYR A 134 -0.68 -2.58 0.38
N THR A 135 -0.29 -1.30 0.43
CA THR A 135 -0.78 -0.30 1.39
C THR A 135 -2.27 0.01 1.19
N THR A 136 -2.68 0.35 -0.05
CA THR A 136 -4.08 0.69 -0.35
C THR A 136 -4.97 -0.55 -0.39
N THR A 137 -4.43 -1.72 -0.76
CA THR A 137 -5.11 -3.01 -0.62
C THR A 137 -5.42 -3.31 0.85
N ALA A 138 -4.45 -3.12 1.75
CA ALA A 138 -4.65 -3.26 3.19
C ALA A 138 -5.68 -2.25 3.73
N ALA A 139 -5.67 -1.01 3.24
CA ALA A 139 -6.63 0.02 3.60
C ALA A 139 -8.08 -0.36 3.18
N LEU A 140 -8.27 -0.93 2.00
CA LEU A 140 -9.59 -1.36 1.53
C LEU A 140 -10.11 -2.59 2.30
N LEU A 141 -9.21 -3.52 2.68
CA LEU A 141 -9.52 -4.62 3.59
C LEU A 141 -9.97 -4.08 4.95
N GLY A 142 -9.24 -3.09 5.51
CA GLY A 142 -9.61 -2.39 6.74
C GLY A 142 -10.96 -1.69 6.63
N ALA A 143 -11.25 -1.02 5.53
CA ALA A 143 -12.54 -0.37 5.26
C ALA A 143 -13.69 -1.39 5.25
N ALA A 144 -13.52 -2.53 4.57
CA ALA A 144 -14.50 -3.60 4.54
C ALA A 144 -14.71 -4.22 5.94
N ALA A 145 -13.61 -4.38 6.71
CA ALA A 145 -13.67 -4.86 8.09
C ALA A 145 -14.50 -3.92 8.99
N CYS A 146 -14.28 -2.60 8.90
CA CYS A 146 -15.04 -1.59 9.65
C CYS A 146 -16.52 -1.57 9.24
N ALA A 147 -16.81 -1.62 7.92
CA ALA A 147 -18.17 -1.67 7.39
C ALA A 147 -18.96 -2.87 7.91
N LEU A 148 -18.33 -4.05 8.05
CA LEU A 148 -18.97 -5.25 8.57
C LEU A 148 -19.41 -5.09 10.02
N LEU A 149 -18.62 -4.45 10.88
CA LEU A 149 -18.99 -4.15 12.27
C LEU A 149 -20.17 -3.18 12.33
N VAL A 150 -20.10 -2.11 11.54
CA VAL A 150 -21.19 -1.12 11.46
C VAL A 150 -22.47 -1.78 10.93
N CYS A 151 -22.37 -2.58 9.88
CA CYS A 151 -23.50 -3.34 9.32
C CYS A 151 -24.12 -4.28 10.36
N ALA A 152 -23.29 -4.99 11.16
CA ALA A 152 -23.77 -5.83 12.25
C ALA A 152 -24.53 -5.02 13.31
N GLY A 153 -24.03 -3.84 13.70
CA GLY A 153 -24.66 -2.93 14.64
C GLY A 153 -25.98 -2.31 14.13
N VAL A 154 -26.04 -2.00 12.82
CA VAL A 154 -27.27 -1.49 12.17
C VAL A 154 -28.34 -2.59 12.11
N THR A 155 -27.97 -3.78 11.66
CA THR A 155 -28.93 -4.88 11.41
C THR A 155 -29.26 -5.68 12.66
N ARG A 156 -28.38 -5.69 13.66
CA ARG A 156 -28.44 -6.51 14.90
C ARG A 156 -28.64 -8.00 14.61
N ARG A 157 -28.17 -8.48 13.47
CA ARG A 157 -28.32 -9.87 13.01
C ARG A 157 -27.01 -10.39 12.45
N ARG A 158 -26.79 -11.70 12.65
CA ARG A 158 -25.55 -12.37 12.16
C ARG A 158 -24.27 -11.69 12.66
N VAL A 159 -24.27 -11.24 13.93
CA VAL A 159 -23.13 -10.54 14.54
C VAL A 159 -21.87 -11.41 14.48
N GLY A 160 -21.95 -12.67 14.89
CA GLY A 160 -20.81 -13.59 14.88
C GLY A 160 -20.11 -13.70 13.51
N PRO A 161 -20.80 -14.08 12.42
CA PRO A 161 -20.19 -14.13 11.08
C PRO A 161 -19.64 -12.79 10.58
N CYS A 162 -20.31 -11.67 10.89
CA CYS A 162 -19.81 -10.35 10.50
C CYS A 162 -18.51 -9.99 11.24
N VAL A 163 -18.44 -10.25 12.54
CA VAL A 163 -17.26 -10.01 13.37
C VAL A 163 -16.12 -10.92 12.94
N LEU A 164 -16.39 -12.19 12.66
CA LEU A 164 -15.38 -13.13 12.18
C LEU A 164 -14.75 -12.65 10.87
N LEU A 165 -15.59 -12.36 9.87
CA LEU A 165 -15.09 -11.88 8.59
C LEU A 165 -14.38 -10.54 8.73
N SER A 166 -14.89 -9.63 9.57
CA SER A 166 -14.24 -8.36 9.89
C SER A 166 -12.84 -8.55 10.48
N ALA A 167 -12.69 -9.45 11.45
CA ALA A 167 -11.39 -9.77 12.05
C ALA A 167 -10.43 -10.37 11.03
N VAL A 168 -10.88 -11.31 10.20
CA VAL A 168 -10.08 -11.92 9.13
C VAL A 168 -9.59 -10.87 8.14
N LEU A 169 -10.48 -9.97 7.66
CA LEU A 169 -10.07 -8.91 6.72
C LEU A 169 -9.08 -7.94 7.34
N LEU A 170 -9.27 -7.56 8.61
CA LEU A 170 -8.32 -6.70 9.33
C LEU A 170 -6.94 -7.36 9.46
N MET A 171 -6.90 -8.63 9.82
CA MET A 171 -5.65 -9.40 9.94
C MET A 171 -4.95 -9.55 8.58
N LEU A 172 -5.68 -9.87 7.50
CA LEU A 172 -5.13 -9.92 6.14
C LEU A 172 -4.54 -8.57 5.73
N GLY A 173 -5.22 -7.46 6.04
CA GLY A 173 -4.70 -6.12 5.81
C GLY A 173 -3.39 -5.87 6.57
N GLY A 174 -3.34 -6.24 7.86
CA GLY A 174 -2.12 -6.14 8.67
C GLY A 174 -0.98 -7.04 8.19
N MET A 175 -1.30 -8.20 7.61
CA MET A 175 -0.29 -9.10 7.03
C MET A 175 0.28 -8.56 5.70
N LEU A 176 -0.52 -7.85 4.91
CA LEU A 176 -0.06 -7.17 3.69
C LEU A 176 0.77 -5.92 4.02
N ARG A 177 0.38 -5.18 5.06
CA ARG A 177 1.07 -3.95 5.47
C ARG A 177 0.85 -3.67 6.96
N ASP A 178 1.83 -3.97 7.78
CA ASP A 178 1.77 -3.76 9.22
C ASP A 178 1.60 -2.28 9.60
N SER A 179 2.27 -1.36 8.91
CA SER A 179 2.18 0.08 9.16
C SER A 179 0.82 0.70 8.85
N SER A 180 -0.04 0.04 8.06
CA SER A 180 -1.42 0.50 7.80
C SER A 180 -2.41 -0.01 8.86
N LEU A 181 -2.04 -1.04 9.62
CA LEU A 181 -2.90 -1.67 10.63
C LEU A 181 -3.34 -0.70 11.73
N PRO A 182 -2.49 0.16 12.33
CA PRO A 182 -2.91 1.11 13.36
C PRO A 182 -4.04 2.03 12.92
N ALA A 183 -3.98 2.55 11.69
CA ALA A 183 -5.02 3.39 11.13
C ALA A 183 -6.35 2.61 11.01
N SER A 184 -6.33 1.44 10.36
CA SER A 184 -7.51 0.59 10.22
C SER A 184 -8.06 0.14 11.57
N LEU A 185 -7.19 -0.16 12.55
CA LEU A 185 -7.58 -0.59 13.89
C LEU A 185 -8.35 0.49 14.66
N CYS A 186 -7.96 1.76 14.54
CA CYS A 186 -8.68 2.87 15.17
C CYS A 186 -10.15 2.94 14.69
N PHE A 187 -10.37 2.84 13.38
CA PHE A 187 -11.73 2.80 12.82
C PHE A 187 -12.46 1.50 13.13
N TRP A 188 -11.75 0.37 13.20
CA TRP A 188 -12.30 -0.91 13.58
C TRP A 188 -12.80 -0.90 15.03
N LEU A 189 -12.01 -0.33 15.96
CA LEU A 189 -12.41 -0.13 17.36
C LEU A 189 -13.62 0.80 17.47
N LEU A 190 -13.70 1.86 16.65
CA LEU A 190 -14.87 2.72 16.56
C LEU A 190 -16.11 1.92 16.10
N GLY A 191 -15.96 1.08 15.07
CA GLY A 191 -17.02 0.17 14.60
C GLY A 191 -17.47 -0.84 15.66
N LEU A 192 -16.52 -1.38 16.44
CA LEU A 192 -16.77 -2.30 17.55
C LEU A 192 -17.53 -1.58 18.69
N ALA A 193 -17.11 -0.37 19.04
CA ALA A 193 -17.81 0.45 20.05
C ALA A 193 -19.25 0.76 19.63
N PHE A 194 -19.47 1.10 18.35
CA PHE A 194 -20.81 1.25 17.79
C PHE A 194 -21.64 -0.03 17.92
N LEU A 195 -21.07 -1.18 17.52
CA LEU A 195 -21.74 -2.48 17.63
C LEU A 195 -22.13 -2.78 19.08
N LEU A 196 -21.22 -2.61 20.03
CA LEU A 196 -21.48 -2.81 21.46
C LEU A 196 -22.59 -1.88 21.98
N ALA A 197 -22.56 -0.59 21.62
CA ALA A 197 -23.61 0.35 21.98
C ALA A 197 -24.99 -0.06 21.42
N ARG A 198 -25.01 -0.66 20.21
CA ARG A 198 -26.26 -1.14 19.58
C ARG A 198 -26.80 -2.44 20.18
N LEU A 199 -25.93 -3.28 20.76
CA LEU A 199 -26.29 -4.53 21.44
C LEU A 199 -26.64 -4.34 22.93
N SER A 200 -26.56 -3.11 23.47
CA SER A 200 -26.81 -2.84 24.89
C SER A 200 -28.27 -3.10 25.33
N GLY A 201 -29.23 -3.22 24.39
CA GLY A 201 -30.67 -3.31 24.65
C GLY A 201 -31.26 -4.70 24.87
N GLY A 202 -30.48 -5.76 25.19
CA GLY A 202 -31.05 -7.05 25.60
C GLY A 202 -30.80 -8.26 24.68
N GLU A 203 -30.00 -8.14 23.64
CA GLU A 203 -29.73 -9.24 22.69
C GLU A 203 -28.61 -10.17 23.19
N MET A 204 -28.85 -10.92 24.26
CA MET A 204 -27.88 -11.80 24.93
C MET A 204 -27.25 -12.84 23.98
N HIS A 205 -28.02 -13.35 23.01
CA HIS A 205 -27.53 -14.33 22.04
C HIS A 205 -26.44 -13.73 21.14
N GLU A 206 -26.67 -12.56 20.59
CA GLU A 206 -25.73 -11.88 19.71
C GLU A 206 -24.48 -11.39 20.48
N ARG A 207 -24.61 -10.98 21.74
CA ARG A 207 -23.47 -10.67 22.61
C ARG A 207 -22.59 -11.90 22.86
N ARG A 208 -23.18 -13.06 23.15
CA ARG A 208 -22.46 -14.32 23.29
C ARG A 208 -21.76 -14.70 21.98
N ALA A 209 -22.42 -14.50 20.83
CA ALA A 209 -21.82 -14.74 19.52
C ALA A 209 -20.62 -13.80 19.27
N LEU A 210 -20.72 -12.52 19.66
CA LEU A 210 -19.62 -11.55 19.60
C LEU A 210 -18.41 -12.02 20.42
N VAL A 211 -18.61 -12.37 21.69
CA VAL A 211 -17.51 -12.81 22.57
C VAL A 211 -16.86 -14.10 22.06
N ARG A 212 -17.66 -15.07 21.61
CA ARG A 212 -17.15 -16.34 21.05
C ARG A 212 -16.24 -16.16 19.83
N VAL A 213 -16.43 -15.10 19.06
CA VAL A 213 -15.62 -14.81 17.88
C VAL A 213 -14.47 -13.87 18.22
N LEU A 214 -14.73 -12.85 19.04
CA LEU A 214 -13.73 -11.84 19.37
C LEU A 214 -12.56 -12.40 20.18
N ALA A 215 -12.84 -13.30 21.15
CA ALA A 215 -11.79 -13.88 21.99
C ALA A 215 -10.74 -14.66 21.16
N PRO A 216 -11.12 -15.65 20.31
CA PRO A 216 -10.12 -16.31 19.45
C PRO A 216 -9.48 -15.37 18.43
N ALA A 217 -10.21 -14.36 17.92
CA ALA A 217 -9.62 -13.38 17.00
C ALA A 217 -8.53 -12.55 17.69
N VAL A 218 -8.71 -12.13 18.94
CA VAL A 218 -7.69 -11.43 19.73
C VAL A 218 -6.48 -12.34 19.96
N ILE A 219 -6.69 -13.63 20.27
CA ILE A 219 -5.60 -14.60 20.47
C ILE A 219 -4.79 -14.74 19.15
N VAL A 220 -5.45 -14.96 18.03
CA VAL A 220 -4.79 -15.07 16.71
C VAL A 220 -4.05 -13.76 16.38
N GLY A 221 -4.67 -12.61 16.62
CA GLY A 221 -4.04 -11.30 16.41
C GLY A 221 -2.78 -11.14 17.28
N ALA A 222 -2.83 -11.54 18.55
CA ALA A 222 -1.67 -11.52 19.45
C ALA A 222 -0.56 -12.48 18.97
N MET A 223 -0.92 -13.66 18.44
CA MET A 223 0.04 -14.58 17.85
C MET A 223 0.71 -13.99 16.62
N LEU A 224 -0.05 -13.34 15.71
CA LEU A 224 0.54 -12.66 14.56
C LEU A 224 1.51 -11.56 14.99
N VAL A 225 1.12 -10.71 15.96
CA VAL A 225 2.04 -9.70 16.52
C VAL A 225 3.28 -10.37 17.10
N GLY A 226 3.12 -11.48 17.82
CA GLY A 226 4.25 -12.25 18.39
C GLY A 226 5.21 -12.76 17.32
N VAL A 227 4.70 -13.30 16.22
CA VAL A 227 5.52 -13.76 15.08
C VAL A 227 6.29 -12.60 14.44
N ARG A 228 5.66 -11.42 14.29
CA ARG A 228 6.34 -10.22 13.74
C ARG A 228 7.41 -9.69 14.68
N LEU A 229 7.16 -9.70 15.98
CA LEU A 229 8.16 -9.30 16.98
C LEU A 229 9.32 -10.27 17.04
N TRP A 230 9.06 -11.59 16.93
CA TRP A 230 10.09 -12.61 16.80
C TRP A 230 10.97 -12.35 15.57
N GLU A 231 10.38 -12.13 14.39
CA GLU A 231 11.13 -11.82 13.17
C GLU A 231 12.04 -10.61 13.34
N LYS A 232 11.48 -9.48 13.87
CA LYS A 232 12.26 -8.26 14.11
C LYS A 232 13.43 -8.48 15.09
N ARG A 233 13.27 -9.36 16.07
CA ARG A 233 14.33 -9.68 17.01
C ARG A 233 15.37 -10.62 16.39
N GLU A 234 14.94 -11.63 15.67
CA GLU A 234 15.83 -12.62 15.03
C GLU A 234 16.72 -11.96 13.96
N TYR A 235 16.16 -11.02 13.20
CA TYR A 235 16.85 -10.32 12.13
C TYR A 235 17.07 -8.83 12.46
N GLN A 236 17.47 -8.55 13.70
CA GLN A 236 17.58 -7.18 14.21
C GLN A 236 18.48 -6.30 13.34
N ALA A 237 19.65 -6.78 12.93
CA ALA A 237 20.58 -6.01 12.10
C ALA A 237 19.97 -5.56 10.77
N PHE A 238 19.18 -6.45 10.13
CA PHE A 238 18.46 -6.11 8.91
C PHE A 238 17.43 -4.99 9.13
N PHE A 239 16.61 -5.11 10.19
CA PHE A 239 15.61 -4.08 10.48
C PHE A 239 16.23 -2.77 10.93
N ASP A 240 17.30 -2.80 11.72
CA ASP A 240 18.05 -1.61 12.16
C ASP A 240 18.63 -0.84 10.97
N PHE A 241 19.16 -1.55 9.97
CA PHE A 241 19.65 -0.95 8.74
C PHE A 241 18.51 -0.29 7.95
N HIS A 242 17.41 -1.01 7.73
CA HIS A 242 16.29 -0.49 6.95
C HIS A 242 15.51 0.61 7.68
N ASP A 243 15.48 0.62 9.00
CA ASP A 243 14.91 1.71 9.79
C ASP A 243 15.77 2.98 9.65
N ALA A 244 17.11 2.87 9.75
CA ALA A 244 18.03 3.99 9.52
C ALA A 244 17.94 4.54 8.09
N ARG A 245 17.91 3.65 7.08
CA ARG A 245 17.70 4.01 5.69
C ARG A 245 16.37 4.75 5.49
N THR A 246 15.29 4.24 6.08
CA THR A 246 13.96 4.85 5.96
C THR A 246 13.93 6.23 6.64
N GLU A 247 14.56 6.37 7.80
CA GLU A 247 14.64 7.66 8.48
C GLU A 247 15.39 8.69 7.63
N LEU A 248 16.52 8.32 7.04
CA LEU A 248 17.27 9.22 6.16
C LEU A 248 16.51 9.49 4.84
N MET A 249 16.17 8.43 4.08
CA MET A 249 15.69 8.60 2.70
C MET A 249 14.25 9.06 2.61
N ASP A 250 13.40 8.69 3.57
CA ASP A 250 11.97 8.98 3.54
C ASP A 250 11.56 10.20 4.36
N TYR A 251 12.37 10.60 5.36
CA TYR A 251 12.02 11.66 6.30
C TYR A 251 13.03 12.79 6.39
N HIS A 252 14.30 12.53 6.06
CA HIS A 252 15.41 13.48 6.21
C HIS A 252 16.35 13.50 5.01
N SER A 253 15.83 13.28 3.79
CA SER A 253 16.66 13.27 2.57
C SER A 253 17.39 14.60 2.31
N GLU A 254 16.89 15.71 2.84
CA GLU A 254 17.54 17.01 2.81
C GLU A 254 18.87 17.04 3.60
N ALA A 255 19.06 16.12 4.55
CA ALA A 255 20.34 16.01 5.27
C ALA A 255 21.49 15.65 4.32
N LEU A 256 21.21 14.93 3.23
CA LEU A 256 22.21 14.62 2.19
C LEU A 256 22.71 15.88 1.45
N ASP A 257 21.95 16.99 1.45
CA ASP A 257 22.34 18.24 0.80
C ASP A 257 23.35 19.06 1.62
N SER A 258 23.49 18.74 2.92
CA SER A 258 24.25 19.53 3.88
C SER A 258 25.18 18.70 4.76
N VAL A 259 25.66 17.55 4.26
CA VAL A 259 26.62 16.72 4.99
C VAL A 259 27.92 17.51 5.19
N SER A 260 28.38 17.62 6.44
CA SER A 260 29.61 18.35 6.77
C SER A 260 30.85 17.55 6.38
N GLN A 261 31.97 18.26 6.05
CA GLN A 261 33.23 17.59 5.77
C GLN A 261 33.73 16.76 6.97
N GLU A 262 33.45 17.23 8.21
CA GLU A 262 33.80 16.50 9.42
C GLU A 262 33.06 15.15 9.49
N THR A 263 31.79 15.13 9.08
CA THR A 263 30.99 13.89 9.00
C THR A 263 31.54 12.95 7.93
N LEU A 264 31.90 13.48 6.76
CA LEU A 264 32.49 12.68 5.68
C LEU A 264 33.85 12.07 6.11
N ASP A 265 34.71 12.86 6.73
CA ASP A 265 36.02 12.41 7.24
C ASP A 265 35.85 11.34 8.32
N ALA A 266 34.83 11.47 9.20
CA ALA A 266 34.52 10.49 10.25
C ALA A 266 34.01 9.16 9.68
N LEU A 267 33.30 9.19 8.54
CA LEU A 267 32.79 8.01 7.84
C LEU A 267 33.83 7.41 6.87
N GLY A 268 34.87 8.16 6.51
CA GLY A 268 35.79 7.81 5.42
C GLY A 268 35.12 7.89 4.04
N TRP A 269 34.09 8.72 3.91
CA TRP A 269 33.33 8.91 2.67
C TRP A 269 33.80 10.18 1.94
N ASP A 270 33.50 10.20 0.66
CA ASP A 270 33.61 11.41 -0.15
C ASP A 270 32.23 11.84 -0.70
N ALA A 271 32.20 12.83 -1.58
CA ALA A 271 30.95 13.31 -2.15
C ALA A 271 30.27 12.29 -3.07
N SER A 272 31.03 11.31 -3.59
CA SER A 272 30.47 10.29 -4.49
C SER A 272 29.60 9.29 -3.73
N GLU A 273 30.00 8.87 -2.51
CA GLU A 273 29.17 8.00 -1.67
C GLU A 273 27.85 8.69 -1.28
N VAL A 274 27.91 9.98 -0.92
CA VAL A 274 26.69 10.75 -0.59
C VAL A 274 25.75 10.79 -1.78
N GLU A 275 26.27 11.05 -2.97
CA GLU A 275 25.46 11.10 -4.20
C GLU A 275 24.91 9.70 -4.57
N LEU A 276 25.67 8.63 -4.36
CA LEU A 276 25.21 7.26 -4.57
C LEU A 276 24.11 6.88 -3.58
N VAL A 277 24.24 7.23 -2.29
CA VAL A 277 23.16 7.04 -1.31
C VAL A 277 21.90 7.79 -1.73
N ARG A 278 22.01 9.01 -2.26
CA ARG A 278 20.88 9.78 -2.84
C ARG A 278 20.20 9.01 -3.98
N GLN A 279 20.96 8.24 -4.74
CA GLN A 279 20.49 7.38 -5.82
C GLN A 279 20.07 5.97 -5.34
N TRP A 280 19.87 5.80 -4.04
CA TRP A 280 19.46 4.52 -3.43
C TRP A 280 20.49 3.40 -3.56
N TYR A 281 21.79 3.71 -3.63
CA TYR A 281 22.86 2.73 -3.58
C TYR A 281 23.16 2.31 -2.13
N PHE A 282 23.12 1.00 -1.85
CA PHE A 282 23.33 0.46 -0.51
C PHE A 282 24.14 -0.86 -0.52
N MET A 283 24.95 -1.07 -1.56
CA MET A 283 25.75 -2.29 -1.69
C MET A 283 26.99 -2.29 -0.80
N ASP A 284 27.62 -1.13 -0.62
CA ASP A 284 28.89 -1.00 0.07
C ASP A 284 28.81 -1.36 1.56
N GLU A 285 29.85 -2.05 2.07
CA GLU A 285 29.95 -2.44 3.47
C GLU A 285 30.00 -1.23 4.42
N ASN A 286 30.57 -0.10 3.99
CA ASN A 286 30.68 1.12 4.78
C ASN A 286 29.35 1.89 4.89
N ILE A 287 28.35 1.57 4.08
CA ILE A 287 27.01 2.15 4.19
C ILE A 287 26.25 1.41 5.29
N THR A 288 26.61 1.65 6.54
CA THR A 288 26.04 1.00 7.71
C THR A 288 24.80 1.75 8.24
N ALA A 289 24.01 1.10 9.12
CA ALA A 289 22.94 1.76 9.84
C ALA A 289 23.41 2.96 10.65
N GLU A 290 24.62 2.87 11.22
CA GLU A 290 25.23 3.94 12.01
C GLU A 290 25.62 5.12 11.13
N ALA A 291 26.22 4.88 9.96
CA ALA A 291 26.56 5.92 8.99
C ALA A 291 25.29 6.67 8.51
N LEU A 292 24.22 5.94 8.18
CA LEU A 292 22.95 6.56 7.75
C LEU A 292 22.31 7.40 8.86
N ARG A 293 22.37 6.95 10.14
CA ARG A 293 21.89 7.73 11.28
C ARG A 293 22.75 8.98 11.52
N LEU A 294 24.06 8.87 11.43
CA LEU A 294 24.97 10.00 11.61
C LEU A 294 24.66 11.13 10.61
N ILE A 295 24.43 10.77 9.34
CA ILE A 295 24.02 11.73 8.31
C ILE A 295 22.64 12.32 8.64
N SER A 296 21.66 11.47 8.98
CA SER A 296 20.30 11.91 9.31
C SER A 296 20.26 12.87 10.52
N GLU A 297 21.07 12.60 11.55
CA GLU A 297 21.16 13.40 12.77
C GLU A 297 21.95 14.70 12.57
N GLY A 298 22.94 14.69 11.67
CA GLY A 298 23.73 15.88 11.30
C GLY A 298 22.95 16.92 10.51
N GLY A 299 21.81 16.55 9.91
CA GLY A 299 20.90 17.46 9.22
C GLY A 299 20.11 18.35 10.18
N SER A 300 19.70 19.53 9.70
CA SER A 300 18.82 20.44 10.46
C SER A 300 17.44 19.83 10.63
N GLN A 301 17.18 19.25 11.80
CA GLN A 301 15.87 18.69 12.13
C GLN A 301 14.87 19.82 12.45
N PRO A 302 13.72 19.90 11.77
CA PRO A 302 12.72 20.91 12.10
C PRO A 302 12.19 20.67 13.51
N SER A 303 12.13 21.74 14.31
CA SER A 303 11.57 21.72 15.65
C SER A 303 10.10 21.34 15.64
N ALA A 304 9.56 20.88 16.78
CA ALA A 304 8.13 20.58 16.90
C ALA A 304 7.25 21.78 16.52
N THR A 305 7.69 23.01 16.81
CA THR A 305 6.98 24.23 16.46
C THR A 305 6.96 24.46 14.95
N GLU A 306 8.09 24.29 14.27
CA GLU A 306 8.19 24.42 12.81
C GLU A 306 7.32 23.36 12.11
N ARG A 307 7.35 22.11 12.58
CA ARG A 307 6.47 21.04 12.07
C ARG A 307 4.99 21.41 12.20
N ILE A 308 4.56 21.97 13.35
CA ILE A 308 3.17 22.42 13.54
C ILE A 308 2.83 23.57 12.59
N GLN A 309 3.74 24.54 12.41
CA GLN A 309 3.54 25.68 11.51
C GLN A 309 3.49 25.25 10.03
N ALA A 310 4.16 24.18 9.65
CA ALA A 310 4.15 23.64 8.30
C ALA A 310 2.83 22.91 7.93
N ILE A 311 2.04 22.43 8.91
CA ILE A 311 0.82 21.64 8.65
C ILE A 311 -0.14 22.30 7.65
N PRO A 312 -0.54 23.60 7.80
CA PRO A 312 -1.46 24.21 6.84
C PRO A 312 -0.91 24.28 5.43
N GLY A 313 0.41 24.54 5.29
CA GLY A 313 1.11 24.57 4.00
C GLY A 313 1.09 23.19 3.34
N THR A 314 1.48 22.15 4.05
CA THR A 314 1.48 20.75 3.58
C THR A 314 0.09 20.31 3.10
N LEU A 315 -0.95 20.58 3.89
CA LEU A 315 -2.33 20.27 3.52
C LEU A 315 -2.77 21.03 2.26
N ARG A 316 -2.45 22.34 2.17
CA ARG A 316 -2.79 23.16 1.02
C ARG A 316 -2.11 22.65 -0.26
N THR A 317 -0.82 22.33 -0.21
CA THR A 317 -0.07 21.80 -1.33
C THR A 317 -0.65 20.47 -1.78
N PHE A 318 -0.84 19.53 -0.86
CA PHE A 318 -1.39 18.21 -1.18
C PHE A 318 -2.75 18.29 -1.87
N PHE A 319 -3.71 19.02 -1.30
CA PHE A 319 -5.04 19.14 -1.88
C PHE A 319 -5.06 20.00 -3.15
N GLY A 320 -4.10 20.91 -3.32
CA GLY A 320 -3.91 21.68 -4.56
C GLY A 320 -3.44 20.81 -5.72
N GLU A 321 -2.48 19.94 -5.46
CA GLU A 321 -1.94 19.00 -6.45
C GLU A 321 -2.87 17.80 -6.69
N ASN A 322 -3.57 17.35 -5.66
CA ASN A 322 -4.41 16.16 -5.65
C ASN A 322 -5.89 16.50 -5.44
N GLY A 323 -6.46 17.30 -6.34
CA GLY A 323 -7.85 17.77 -6.24
C GLY A 323 -8.90 16.66 -6.12
N ALA A 324 -8.60 15.43 -6.58
CA ALA A 324 -9.44 14.26 -6.38
C ALA A 324 -9.72 13.97 -4.90
N TYR A 325 -8.72 14.11 -4.04
CA TYR A 325 -8.89 13.91 -2.59
C TYR A 325 -9.81 14.95 -1.96
N LEU A 326 -9.82 16.19 -2.47
CA LEU A 326 -10.73 17.22 -1.99
C LEU A 326 -12.20 16.82 -2.19
N PHE A 327 -12.52 16.25 -3.36
CA PHE A 327 -13.88 15.74 -3.63
C PHE A 327 -14.22 14.54 -2.73
N SER A 328 -13.28 13.63 -2.50
CA SER A 328 -13.45 12.49 -1.61
C SER A 328 -13.70 12.92 -0.17
N VAL A 329 -12.97 13.92 0.34
CA VAL A 329 -13.17 14.50 1.67
C VAL A 329 -14.52 15.21 1.77
N ALA A 330 -14.90 15.98 0.75
CA ALA A 330 -16.23 16.61 0.70
C ALA A 330 -17.35 15.55 0.76
N MET A 331 -17.20 14.45 0.03
CA MET A 331 -18.16 13.34 0.07
C MET A 331 -18.20 12.65 1.42
N LEU A 332 -17.05 12.43 2.06
CA LEU A 332 -16.99 11.88 3.42
C LEU A 332 -17.76 12.78 4.40
N ALA A 333 -17.53 14.09 4.36
CA ALA A 333 -18.24 15.07 5.19
C ALA A 333 -19.76 15.06 4.94
N MET A 334 -20.17 14.95 3.67
CA MET A 334 -21.58 14.88 3.30
C MET A 334 -22.24 13.56 3.72
N LEU A 335 -21.54 12.41 3.63
CA LEU A 335 -22.01 11.13 4.15
C LEU A 335 -22.17 11.16 5.67
N ALA A 336 -21.23 11.76 6.39
CA ALA A 336 -21.33 11.96 7.83
C ALA A 336 -22.52 12.86 8.21
N ALA A 337 -22.72 13.95 7.46
CA ALA A 337 -23.88 14.83 7.63
C ALA A 337 -25.21 14.11 7.37
N LEU A 338 -25.30 13.29 6.32
CA LEU A 338 -26.47 12.45 6.05
C LEU A 338 -26.74 11.49 7.21
N ALA A 339 -25.71 10.83 7.74
CA ALA A 339 -25.84 9.96 8.91
C ALA A 339 -26.33 10.71 10.15
N CYS A 340 -25.91 11.96 10.34
CA CYS A 340 -26.32 12.78 11.48
C CYS A 340 -27.75 13.32 11.36
N LEU A 341 -28.21 13.65 10.15
CA LEU A 341 -29.53 14.24 9.88
C LEU A 341 -30.63 13.21 9.77
N ALA A 342 -30.31 12.01 9.30
CA ALA A 342 -31.28 10.95 9.13
C ALA A 342 -31.79 10.45 10.50
N PRO A 343 -33.11 10.21 10.64
CA PRO A 343 -33.66 9.61 11.85
C PRO A 343 -33.26 8.13 11.91
N HIS A 344 -32.62 7.74 13.00
CA HIS A 344 -32.20 6.38 13.25
C HIS A 344 -32.75 5.86 14.58
N GLU A 345 -33.03 4.58 14.68
CA GLU A 345 -33.05 3.93 15.97
C GLU A 345 -31.64 3.99 16.59
N GLY A 346 -31.53 4.58 17.80
CA GLY A 346 -30.23 4.85 18.42
C GLY A 346 -29.46 6.00 17.75
N ALA A 347 -30.16 7.06 17.32
CA ALA A 347 -29.63 8.23 16.64
C ALA A 347 -28.37 8.81 17.31
N ARG A 348 -28.28 8.75 18.66
CA ARG A 348 -27.09 9.24 19.39
C ARG A 348 -25.84 8.43 19.03
N ALA A 349 -25.92 7.09 19.04
CA ALA A 349 -24.77 6.24 18.69
C ALA A 349 -24.36 6.45 17.24
N VAL A 350 -25.34 6.56 16.30
CA VAL A 350 -25.06 6.82 14.88
C VAL A 350 -24.35 8.15 14.68
N ARG A 351 -24.86 9.25 15.29
CA ARG A 351 -24.26 10.58 15.18
C ARG A 351 -22.85 10.61 15.77
N LEU A 352 -22.67 10.07 16.97
CA LEU A 352 -21.36 10.03 17.62
C LEU A 352 -20.36 9.24 16.78
N THR A 353 -20.75 8.09 16.21
CA THR A 353 -19.86 7.30 15.37
C THR A 353 -19.53 8.00 14.06
N ALA A 354 -20.49 8.66 13.40
CA ALA A 354 -20.23 9.40 12.17
C ALA A 354 -19.28 10.60 12.41
N LEU A 355 -19.51 11.36 13.48
CA LEU A 355 -18.66 12.49 13.86
C LEU A 355 -17.28 12.03 14.33
N ALA A 356 -17.20 10.92 15.08
CA ALA A 356 -15.92 10.33 15.49
C ALA A 356 -15.12 9.82 14.31
N ALA A 357 -15.77 9.20 13.30
CA ALA A 357 -15.07 8.78 12.08
C ALA A 357 -14.48 9.97 11.32
N LEU A 358 -15.23 11.07 11.20
CA LEU A 358 -14.75 12.30 10.56
C LEU A 358 -13.62 12.94 11.38
N GLY A 359 -13.77 13.02 12.71
CA GLY A 359 -12.74 13.57 13.61
C GLY A 359 -11.45 12.75 13.60
N LEU A 360 -11.57 11.41 13.59
CA LEU A 360 -10.43 10.50 13.51
C LEU A 360 -9.70 10.65 12.17
N PHE A 361 -10.43 10.76 11.06
CA PHE A 361 -9.86 11.05 9.75
C PHE A 361 -9.10 12.38 9.76
N ALA A 362 -9.70 13.45 10.28
CA ALA A 362 -9.04 14.75 10.38
C ALA A 362 -7.77 14.70 11.25
N ALA A 363 -7.83 14.01 12.39
CA ALA A 363 -6.67 13.82 13.27
C ALA A 363 -5.53 13.07 12.56
N MET A 364 -5.85 12.07 11.73
CA MET A 364 -4.84 11.36 10.93
C MET A 364 -4.22 12.23 9.84
N LEU A 365 -4.99 13.10 9.19
CA LEU A 365 -4.43 14.08 8.24
C LEU A 365 -3.43 15.02 8.93
N VAL A 366 -3.79 15.53 10.10
CA VAL A 366 -2.90 16.38 10.91
C VAL A 366 -1.63 15.62 11.31
N TYR A 367 -1.77 14.37 11.74
CA TYR A 367 -0.63 13.52 12.09
C TYR A 367 0.32 13.28 10.90
N LEU A 368 -0.21 12.94 9.72
CA LEU A 368 0.59 12.73 8.51
C LEU A 368 1.33 14.02 8.09
N ALA A 369 0.64 15.18 8.15
CA ALA A 369 1.26 16.46 7.85
C ALA A 369 2.35 16.83 8.86
N TRP A 370 2.13 16.55 10.15
CA TRP A 370 3.13 16.76 11.20
C TRP A 370 4.36 15.87 11.04
N ARG A 371 4.17 14.61 10.55
CA ARG A 371 5.28 13.68 10.26
C ARG A 371 6.10 14.09 9.04
N GLY A 372 5.63 15.05 8.23
CA GLY A 372 6.32 15.51 7.02
C GLY A 372 6.17 14.58 5.81
N ARG A 373 5.51 13.42 5.96
CA ARG A 373 5.33 12.44 4.86
C ARG A 373 3.85 12.31 4.50
N PHE A 374 3.38 13.18 3.62
CA PHE A 374 1.97 13.27 3.24
C PHE A 374 1.71 12.64 1.87
N LEU A 375 1.59 11.30 1.85
CA LEU A 375 1.39 10.53 0.63
C LEU A 375 -0.08 10.14 0.45
N GLY A 376 -0.58 10.13 -0.78
CA GLY A 376 -1.97 9.74 -1.10
C GLY A 376 -2.34 8.36 -0.54
N ARG A 377 -1.47 7.35 -0.71
CA ARG A 377 -1.66 6.00 -0.16
C ARG A 377 -1.81 5.95 1.37
N ALA A 378 -1.14 6.87 2.09
CA ALA A 378 -1.29 6.99 3.54
C ALA A 378 -2.62 7.66 3.93
N VAL A 379 -3.06 8.65 3.14
CA VAL A 379 -4.39 9.27 3.29
C VAL A 379 -5.50 8.25 3.07
N ASP A 380 -5.35 7.34 2.09
CA ASP A 380 -6.32 6.27 1.80
C ASP A 380 -6.49 5.30 2.98
N CYS A 381 -5.45 5.07 3.79
CA CYS A 381 -5.54 4.25 5.00
C CYS A 381 -6.53 4.81 6.05
N ALA A 382 -6.80 6.11 6.03
CA ALA A 382 -7.78 6.75 6.90
C ALA A 382 -9.09 7.05 6.16
N LEU A 383 -9.02 7.48 4.89
CA LEU A 383 -10.17 7.88 4.09
C LEU A 383 -11.12 6.71 3.82
N LEU A 384 -10.60 5.57 3.38
CA LEU A 384 -11.42 4.43 3.00
C LEU A 384 -12.22 3.85 4.18
N PRO A 385 -11.63 3.57 5.36
CA PRO A 385 -12.38 3.14 6.52
C PRO A 385 -13.41 4.18 7.00
N ALA A 386 -13.05 5.47 7.04
CA ALA A 386 -13.96 6.54 7.42
C ALA A 386 -15.17 6.63 6.48
N ALA A 387 -14.92 6.59 5.15
CA ALA A 387 -15.96 6.64 4.13
C ALA A 387 -16.89 5.40 4.20
N ALA A 388 -16.34 4.21 4.43
CA ALA A 388 -17.12 2.98 4.55
C ALA A 388 -18.05 3.00 5.78
N VAL A 389 -17.55 3.47 6.93
CA VAL A 389 -18.35 3.69 8.15
C VAL A 389 -19.46 4.70 7.87
N ALA A 390 -19.11 5.89 7.36
CA ALA A 390 -20.07 6.95 7.09
C ALA A 390 -21.15 6.54 6.07
N ALA A 391 -20.77 5.83 5.00
CA ALA A 391 -21.70 5.35 3.97
C ALA A 391 -22.70 4.32 4.53
N CYS A 392 -22.25 3.34 5.32
CA CYS A 392 -23.14 2.37 5.96
C CYS A 392 -24.15 3.04 6.89
N LEU A 393 -23.70 4.03 7.68
CA LEU A 393 -24.56 4.79 8.57
C LEU A 393 -25.54 5.68 7.79
N ALA A 394 -25.08 6.40 6.76
CA ALA A 394 -25.91 7.25 5.91
C ALA A 394 -27.04 6.44 5.23
N VAL A 395 -26.67 5.36 4.54
CA VAL A 395 -27.63 4.51 3.81
C VAL A 395 -28.69 3.91 4.75
N SER A 396 -28.31 3.57 5.99
CA SER A 396 -29.24 3.00 6.98
C SER A 396 -30.32 3.97 7.45
N GLY A 397 -30.19 5.26 7.23
CA GLY A 397 -31.13 6.29 7.70
C GLY A 397 -32.00 6.96 6.63
N LEU A 398 -31.69 6.75 5.35
CA LEU A 398 -32.28 7.53 4.25
C LEU A 398 -33.83 7.56 4.20
N PRO A 399 -34.58 6.46 4.42
CA PRO A 399 -36.04 6.50 4.24
C PRO A 399 -36.82 6.84 5.49
N LEU A 400 -36.19 6.96 6.65
CA LEU A 400 -36.86 7.17 7.94
C LEU A 400 -37.25 8.62 8.21
N ALA A 401 -36.93 9.54 7.28
CA ALA A 401 -37.23 10.96 7.40
C ALA A 401 -38.77 11.20 7.26
N SER A 402 -39.50 11.05 8.37
CA SER A 402 -40.97 11.23 8.42
C SER A 402 -41.37 12.72 8.39
N ARG A 403 -40.54 13.61 8.91
CA ARG A 403 -40.81 15.06 8.92
C ARG A 403 -40.46 15.68 7.56
N ARG A 404 -41.36 16.46 6.96
CA ARG A 404 -41.20 17.09 5.66
C ARG A 404 -39.86 17.89 5.54
N ARG A 405 -39.51 18.68 6.54
CA ARG A 405 -38.25 19.46 6.56
C ARG A 405 -37.00 18.57 6.53
N THR A 406 -36.96 17.53 7.35
CA THR A 406 -35.82 16.58 7.41
C THR A 406 -35.71 15.80 6.08
N ARG A 407 -36.83 15.39 5.49
CA ARG A 407 -36.87 14.71 4.19
C ARG A 407 -36.31 15.62 3.09
N THR A 408 -36.71 16.89 3.05
CA THR A 408 -36.19 17.86 2.08
C THR A 408 -34.69 18.06 2.28
N ALA A 409 -34.20 18.26 3.50
CA ALA A 409 -32.77 18.40 3.79
C ALA A 409 -31.96 17.18 3.35
N VAL A 410 -32.44 15.96 3.62
CA VAL A 410 -31.81 14.71 3.18
C VAL A 410 -31.77 14.61 1.66
N LEU A 411 -32.88 14.93 0.97
CA LEU A 411 -32.94 14.91 -0.50
C LEU A 411 -31.98 15.96 -1.13
N CYS A 412 -31.96 17.17 -0.58
CA CYS A 412 -31.03 18.22 -1.02
C CYS A 412 -29.58 17.77 -0.84
N LEU A 413 -29.26 17.17 0.33
CA LEU A 413 -27.90 16.69 0.57
C LEU A 413 -27.51 15.51 -0.32
N CYS A 414 -28.44 14.58 -0.60
CA CYS A 414 -28.24 13.52 -1.58
C CYS A 414 -28.01 14.08 -3.00
N ALA A 415 -28.76 15.10 -3.40
CA ALA A 415 -28.58 15.76 -4.70
C ALA A 415 -27.23 16.50 -4.76
N LEU A 416 -26.87 17.22 -3.70
CA LEU A 416 -25.57 17.88 -3.59
C LEU A 416 -24.39 16.89 -3.60
N LEU A 417 -24.55 15.70 -3.01
CA LEU A 417 -23.53 14.66 -3.02
C LEU A 417 -23.21 14.14 -4.43
N LEU A 418 -24.14 14.22 -5.36
CA LEU A 418 -23.92 13.82 -6.75
C LEU A 418 -22.90 14.73 -7.45
N LEU A 419 -22.75 15.98 -7.03
CA LEU A 419 -21.81 16.93 -7.63
C LEU A 419 -20.35 16.51 -7.37
N PRO A 420 -19.85 16.42 -6.12
CA PRO A 420 -18.48 15.95 -5.86
C PRO A 420 -18.27 14.50 -6.32
N ALA A 421 -19.30 13.64 -6.25
CA ALA A 421 -19.22 12.27 -6.79
C ALA A 421 -18.98 12.27 -8.30
N GLY A 422 -19.72 13.08 -9.05
CA GLY A 422 -19.53 13.23 -10.50
C GLY A 422 -18.17 13.82 -10.86
N MET A 423 -17.70 14.81 -10.10
CA MET A 423 -16.38 15.43 -10.30
C MET A 423 -15.27 14.43 -9.98
N GLN A 424 -15.38 13.68 -8.90
CA GLN A 424 -14.44 12.64 -8.54
C GLN A 424 -14.39 11.53 -9.61
N LEU A 425 -15.55 11.04 -10.04
CA LEU A 425 -15.63 10.02 -11.08
C LEU A 425 -15.03 10.51 -12.41
N LYS A 426 -15.31 11.77 -12.79
CA LYS A 426 -14.69 12.39 -13.96
C LYS A 426 -13.16 12.44 -13.83
N GLN A 427 -12.64 12.89 -12.67
CA GLN A 427 -11.22 12.97 -12.42
C GLN A 427 -10.57 11.58 -12.43
N THR A 428 -11.21 10.61 -11.78
CA THR A 428 -10.76 9.21 -11.78
C THR A 428 -10.73 8.65 -13.22
N LEU A 429 -11.80 8.79 -13.98
CA LEU A 429 -11.86 8.35 -15.38
C LEU A 429 -10.77 9.03 -16.22
N TYR A 430 -10.58 10.33 -16.06
CA TYR A 430 -9.52 11.07 -16.75
C TYR A 430 -8.13 10.51 -16.42
N THR A 431 -7.85 10.25 -15.16
CA THR A 431 -6.56 9.69 -14.71
C THR A 431 -6.38 8.25 -15.21
N LEU A 432 -7.44 7.44 -15.17
CA LEU A 432 -7.37 6.03 -15.58
C LEU A 432 -7.28 5.86 -17.11
N THR A 433 -7.88 6.76 -17.90
CA THR A 433 -7.85 6.70 -19.36
C THR A 433 -6.60 7.33 -19.96
N ARG A 434 -5.95 8.25 -19.25
CA ARG A 434 -4.62 8.69 -19.66
C ARG A 434 -3.66 7.50 -19.49
N ARG A 435 -3.15 7.04 -20.61
CA ARG A 435 -2.00 6.13 -20.59
C ARG A 435 -0.85 6.95 -20.03
N PRO A 436 -0.27 6.63 -18.86
CA PRO A 436 1.04 7.16 -18.54
C PRO A 436 1.97 6.70 -19.66
N ASP A 437 3.00 7.48 -19.90
CA ASP A 437 4.13 7.01 -20.68
C ASP A 437 4.68 5.79 -19.92
N ILE A 438 4.21 4.63 -20.30
CA ILE A 438 4.73 3.38 -19.79
C ILE A 438 6.14 3.35 -20.34
N VAL A 439 7.12 3.35 -19.45
CA VAL A 439 8.47 2.98 -19.82
C VAL A 439 8.36 1.69 -20.62
N SER A 440 8.91 1.71 -21.80
CA SER A 440 8.70 0.72 -22.84
C SER A 440 8.67 -0.70 -22.25
N PRO A 441 7.60 -1.49 -22.48
CA PRO A 441 7.61 -2.92 -22.13
C PRO A 441 8.80 -3.67 -22.74
N THR A 442 9.44 -3.09 -23.76
CA THR A 442 10.65 -3.59 -24.39
C THR A 442 11.85 -3.51 -23.46
N ARG A 443 11.96 -2.50 -22.58
CA ARG A 443 13.13 -2.35 -21.69
C ARG A 443 13.28 -3.52 -20.72
N GLU A 444 12.17 -3.96 -20.10
CA GLU A 444 12.18 -5.14 -19.22
C GLU A 444 12.52 -6.40 -20.02
N ALA A 445 11.87 -6.62 -21.15
CA ALA A 445 12.15 -7.75 -22.02
C ALA A 445 13.59 -7.75 -22.56
N ASP A 446 14.13 -6.58 -22.90
CA ASP A 446 15.52 -6.43 -23.36
C ASP A 446 16.52 -6.77 -22.24
N LEU A 447 16.26 -6.32 -21.00
CA LEU A 447 17.09 -6.69 -19.86
C LEU A 447 17.03 -8.19 -19.55
N GLU A 448 15.84 -8.74 -19.50
CA GLU A 448 15.62 -10.17 -19.22
C GLU A 448 16.28 -11.06 -20.28
N ALA A 449 16.09 -10.73 -21.55
CA ALA A 449 16.72 -11.48 -22.62
C ALA A 449 18.26 -11.38 -22.58
N TYR A 450 18.81 -10.19 -22.30
CA TYR A 450 20.25 -10.05 -22.16
C TYR A 450 20.80 -10.84 -20.97
N ALA A 451 20.08 -10.81 -19.85
CA ALA A 451 20.46 -11.56 -18.65
C ALA A 451 20.45 -13.08 -18.88
N LEU A 452 19.44 -13.60 -19.58
CA LEU A 452 19.36 -15.02 -19.95
C LEU A 452 20.46 -15.44 -20.93
N GLU A 453 20.91 -14.55 -21.82
CA GLU A 453 22.02 -14.79 -22.74
C GLU A 453 23.39 -14.79 -22.04
N HIS A 454 23.50 -14.14 -20.88
CA HIS A 454 24.76 -13.96 -20.12
C HIS A 454 24.62 -14.43 -18.65
N PRO A 455 24.32 -15.71 -18.39
CA PRO A 455 24.08 -16.23 -17.04
C PRO A 455 25.33 -16.22 -16.13
N ASP A 456 26.51 -16.03 -16.71
CA ASP A 456 27.80 -15.91 -16.03
C ASP A 456 28.11 -14.49 -15.53
N ARG A 457 27.23 -13.52 -15.82
CA ARG A 457 27.40 -12.10 -15.45
C ARG A 457 26.32 -11.69 -14.45
N LEU A 458 26.73 -10.99 -13.42
CA LEU A 458 25.82 -10.29 -12.51
C LEU A 458 25.49 -8.92 -13.10
N ILE A 459 24.24 -8.66 -13.40
CA ILE A 459 23.79 -7.40 -13.99
C ILE A 459 23.21 -6.52 -12.88
N VAL A 460 23.98 -5.50 -12.48
CA VAL A 460 23.59 -4.55 -11.43
C VAL A 460 22.83 -3.37 -12.06
N ARG A 461 21.72 -3.00 -11.47
CA ARG A 461 20.85 -1.92 -11.94
C ARG A 461 20.36 -1.00 -10.82
N THR A 462 19.94 0.20 -11.20
CA THR A 462 19.23 1.11 -10.31
C THR A 462 17.78 0.65 -10.07
N PRO A 463 17.14 1.02 -8.93
CA PRO A 463 15.74 0.70 -8.68
C PRO A 463 14.78 1.25 -9.74
N ASP A 464 15.10 2.41 -10.31
CA ASP A 464 14.23 3.12 -11.26
C ASP A 464 14.36 2.66 -12.71
N LEU A 465 15.32 1.80 -13.02
CA LEU A 465 15.56 1.35 -14.39
C LEU A 465 14.33 0.65 -14.98
N LEU A 466 13.69 -0.21 -14.21
CA LEU A 466 12.47 -0.91 -14.59
C LEU A 466 11.26 -0.24 -13.93
N ARG A 467 10.46 0.42 -14.74
CA ARG A 467 9.18 1.02 -14.33
C ARG A 467 7.98 0.27 -14.91
N ASP A 468 8.17 -0.97 -15.36
CA ASP A 468 7.03 -1.80 -15.74
C ASP A 468 6.25 -2.16 -14.49
N THR A 469 4.98 -1.81 -14.49
CA THR A 469 4.08 -1.96 -13.36
C THR A 469 3.03 -3.05 -13.63
N ARG A 470 3.28 -3.97 -14.58
CA ARG A 470 2.39 -5.08 -14.91
C ARG A 470 2.18 -5.99 -13.69
N LEU A 471 0.93 -6.40 -13.50
CA LEU A 471 0.58 -7.35 -12.44
C LEU A 471 1.04 -8.78 -12.76
N PHE A 472 1.05 -9.13 -14.03
CA PHE A 472 1.36 -10.47 -14.52
C PHE A 472 2.44 -10.34 -15.59
N PRO A 473 3.73 -10.39 -15.21
CA PRO A 473 4.84 -10.39 -16.15
C PRO A 473 4.81 -11.65 -17.00
N ASP A 474 5.36 -11.58 -18.20
CA ASP A 474 5.50 -12.73 -19.08
C ASP A 474 6.74 -13.53 -18.68
N VAL A 475 6.53 -14.74 -18.21
CA VAL A 475 7.61 -15.66 -17.80
C VAL A 475 7.90 -16.75 -18.86
N SER A 476 7.29 -16.67 -20.04
CA SER A 476 7.41 -17.69 -21.08
C SER A 476 8.81 -17.82 -21.66
N ALA A 477 9.59 -16.74 -21.65
CA ALA A 477 10.99 -16.74 -22.11
C ALA A 477 11.99 -17.26 -21.07
N GLY A 478 11.55 -17.56 -19.86
CA GLY A 478 12.38 -17.90 -18.70
C GLY A 478 12.46 -16.73 -17.70
N ILE A 479 13.01 -17.01 -16.53
CA ILE A 479 13.20 -16.03 -15.45
C ILE A 479 14.70 -15.88 -15.25
N PRO A 480 15.31 -14.70 -15.57
CA PRO A 480 16.70 -14.46 -15.27
C PRO A 480 16.91 -14.37 -13.75
N ASP A 481 17.94 -15.03 -13.28
CA ASP A 481 18.30 -15.08 -11.87
C ASP A 481 19.65 -14.41 -11.56
N ASN A 482 20.14 -13.59 -12.50
CA ASN A 482 21.43 -12.91 -12.47
C ASN A 482 21.33 -11.38 -12.58
N THR A 483 20.17 -10.82 -12.27
CA THR A 483 20.00 -9.36 -12.12
C THR A 483 19.99 -8.99 -10.63
N LEU A 484 20.53 -7.84 -10.28
CA LEU A 484 20.61 -7.34 -8.90
C LEU A 484 20.29 -5.86 -8.86
N ILE A 485 19.45 -5.45 -7.92
CA ILE A 485 19.24 -4.04 -7.61
C ILE A 485 20.32 -3.59 -6.62
N TRP A 486 20.99 -2.47 -6.89
CA TRP A 486 22.07 -1.95 -6.05
C TRP A 486 21.60 -1.36 -4.71
N GLY A 487 20.30 -1.42 -4.42
CA GLY A 487 19.73 -0.87 -3.21
C GLY A 487 18.26 -1.20 -3.04
N ASP A 488 17.47 -0.24 -2.56
CA ASP A 488 16.07 -0.39 -2.21
C ASP A 488 15.86 -1.32 -0.99
N TRP A 489 14.65 -1.82 -0.78
CA TRP A 489 14.31 -2.69 0.34
C TRP A 489 14.81 -4.13 0.19
N LEU A 490 15.19 -4.54 -1.03
CA LEU A 490 15.73 -5.87 -1.31
C LEU A 490 17.17 -6.02 -0.85
N CYS A 491 17.93 -4.93 -0.73
CA CYS A 491 19.33 -5.03 -0.33
C CYS A 491 19.46 -5.66 1.07
N ARG A 492 20.52 -6.46 1.23
CA ARG A 492 20.84 -7.21 2.47
C ARG A 492 19.78 -8.23 2.89
N THR A 493 18.80 -8.56 2.03
CA THR A 493 17.98 -9.75 2.24
C THR A 493 18.81 -11.01 1.99
N PRO A 494 18.46 -12.16 2.59
CA PRO A 494 19.17 -13.40 2.32
C PRO A 494 19.24 -13.78 0.84
N GLY A 495 18.19 -13.47 0.06
CA GLY A 495 18.16 -13.68 -1.38
C GLY A 495 19.17 -12.81 -2.11
N TRP A 496 19.25 -11.53 -1.75
CA TRP A 496 20.20 -10.58 -2.29
C TRP A 496 21.64 -10.97 -1.96
N ASN A 497 21.92 -11.36 -0.70
CA ASN A 497 23.23 -11.85 -0.26
C ASN A 497 23.63 -13.13 -1.01
N ALA A 498 22.70 -14.08 -1.16
CA ALA A 498 22.96 -15.31 -1.93
C ALA A 498 23.28 -15.05 -3.40
N GLN A 499 22.70 -14.02 -3.98
CA GLN A 499 22.98 -13.59 -5.34
C GLN A 499 24.43 -13.10 -5.48
N LEU A 500 24.89 -12.19 -4.62
CA LEU A 500 26.29 -11.74 -4.60
C LEU A 500 27.26 -12.90 -4.41
N ALA A 501 27.00 -13.76 -3.40
CA ALA A 501 27.84 -14.91 -3.11
C ALA A 501 27.94 -15.90 -4.29
N ARG A 502 26.88 -16.08 -5.07
CA ARG A 502 26.86 -16.93 -6.27
C ARG A 502 27.85 -16.46 -7.34
N PHE A 503 28.06 -15.15 -7.45
CA PHE A 503 29.01 -14.57 -8.40
C PHE A 503 30.40 -14.33 -7.77
N GLY A 504 30.65 -14.85 -6.56
CA GLY A 504 31.94 -14.85 -5.88
C GLY A 504 32.23 -13.58 -5.08
N PHE A 505 31.22 -12.75 -4.81
CA PHE A 505 31.36 -11.54 -3.97
C PHE A 505 30.97 -11.82 -2.53
N ASP A 506 31.64 -11.14 -1.60
CA ASP A 506 31.24 -11.16 -0.19
C ASP A 506 30.05 -10.20 0.01
N PRO A 507 28.87 -10.69 0.43
CA PRO A 507 27.71 -9.83 0.63
C PRO A 507 27.87 -8.82 1.77
N GLU A 508 28.73 -9.13 2.76
CA GLU A 508 29.00 -8.27 3.92
C GLU A 508 30.19 -7.37 3.73
N GLY A 509 31.07 -7.69 2.77
CA GLY A 509 32.30 -6.98 2.46
C GLY A 509 32.35 -6.45 1.02
N PHE A 510 31.19 -6.16 0.40
CA PHE A 510 31.16 -5.60 -0.96
C PHE A 510 31.70 -4.17 -0.96
N VAL A 511 32.66 -3.90 -1.85
CA VAL A 511 33.36 -2.61 -1.95
C VAL A 511 33.41 -2.10 -3.39
N ALA A 512 33.79 -0.83 -3.55
CA ALA A 512 33.92 -0.18 -4.86
C ALA A 512 34.75 -0.98 -5.87
N ALA A 513 35.87 -1.61 -5.42
CA ALA A 513 36.74 -2.38 -6.27
C ALA A 513 36.11 -3.63 -6.89
N ASP A 514 35.04 -4.16 -6.30
CA ASP A 514 34.32 -5.33 -6.82
C ASP A 514 33.67 -5.05 -8.19
N PHE A 515 33.31 -3.79 -8.45
CA PHE A 515 32.81 -3.38 -9.77
C PHE A 515 33.84 -3.54 -10.91
N LEU A 516 35.13 -3.69 -10.59
CA LEU A 516 36.17 -3.98 -11.58
C LEU A 516 36.21 -5.44 -12.02
N SER A 517 35.40 -6.30 -11.38
CA SER A 517 35.29 -7.70 -11.75
C SER A 517 34.64 -7.85 -13.13
N GLU A 518 35.18 -8.75 -13.94
CA GLU A 518 34.56 -9.11 -15.21
C GLU A 518 33.19 -9.78 -15.03
N ALA A 519 32.88 -10.28 -13.82
CA ALA A 519 31.60 -10.88 -13.52
C ALA A 519 30.46 -9.85 -13.35
N ILE A 520 30.76 -8.56 -13.17
CA ILE A 520 29.75 -7.51 -12.98
C ILE A 520 29.57 -6.67 -14.25
N LEU A 521 28.33 -6.41 -14.60
CA LEU A 521 27.93 -5.39 -15.55
C LEU A 521 26.95 -4.44 -14.89
N PHE A 522 27.14 -3.14 -15.08
CA PHE A 522 26.18 -2.13 -14.69
C PHE A 522 25.29 -1.77 -15.88
N VAL A 523 23.96 -1.70 -15.67
CA VAL A 523 23.01 -1.36 -16.72
C VAL A 523 22.25 -0.08 -16.39
N THR A 524 22.16 0.79 -17.38
CA THR A 524 21.39 2.04 -17.34
C THR A 524 20.66 2.27 -18.67
N ALA A 525 19.70 3.19 -18.67
CA ALA A 525 19.05 3.70 -19.88
C ALA A 525 19.72 5.00 -20.39
N ASP A 526 20.67 5.55 -19.66
CA ASP A 526 21.45 6.70 -20.06
C ASP A 526 22.64 6.26 -20.92
N ASP A 527 23.17 7.17 -21.72
CA ASP A 527 24.31 6.89 -22.58
C ASP A 527 25.62 6.61 -21.81
N GLU A 528 25.69 7.05 -20.55
CA GLU A 528 26.81 6.84 -19.63
C GLU A 528 26.27 6.44 -18.25
N PRO A 529 27.05 5.68 -17.44
CA PRO A 529 26.69 5.41 -16.06
C PRO A 529 26.77 6.69 -15.21
N PRO A 530 26.13 6.74 -14.04
CA PRO A 530 26.23 7.89 -13.14
C PRO A 530 27.70 8.23 -12.85
N GLN A 531 28.07 9.51 -12.99
CA GLN A 531 29.45 9.95 -12.73
C GLN A 531 29.88 9.62 -11.29
N ALA A 532 28.97 9.75 -10.32
CA ALA A 532 29.24 9.39 -8.94
C ALA A 532 29.67 7.92 -8.77
N LEU A 533 29.12 6.99 -9.59
CA LEU A 533 29.56 5.59 -9.58
C LEU A 533 30.99 5.44 -10.11
N VAL A 534 31.33 6.16 -11.17
CA VAL A 534 32.68 6.13 -11.75
C VAL A 534 33.70 6.70 -10.77
N ASP A 535 33.35 7.81 -10.11
CA ASP A 535 34.19 8.48 -9.11
C ASP A 535 34.41 7.60 -7.88
N TYR A 536 33.33 7.01 -7.36
CA TYR A 536 33.35 6.06 -6.26
C TYR A 536 34.26 4.85 -6.54
N ILE A 537 34.11 4.23 -7.73
CA ILE A 537 34.96 3.09 -8.12
C ILE A 537 36.41 3.53 -8.27
N SER A 538 36.66 4.72 -8.83
CA SER A 538 38.01 5.28 -9.01
C SER A 538 38.70 5.56 -7.66
N HIS A 539 37.92 6.08 -6.70
CA HIS A 539 38.39 6.30 -5.32
C HIS A 539 38.78 4.97 -4.66
N GLY A 540 37.89 3.99 -4.64
CA GLY A 540 38.14 2.69 -4.04
C GLY A 540 39.25 1.89 -4.73
N ALA A 541 39.46 2.09 -6.04
CA ALA A 541 40.54 1.47 -6.80
C ALA A 541 41.91 2.21 -6.63
N GLY A 542 41.93 3.42 -6.06
CA GLY A 542 43.12 4.26 -5.97
C GLY A 542 43.71 4.68 -7.32
N ARG A 543 42.92 4.59 -8.39
CA ARG A 543 43.31 4.96 -9.76
C ARG A 543 42.10 5.41 -10.58
N PRO A 544 42.28 6.24 -11.61
CA PRO A 544 41.21 6.57 -12.53
C PRO A 544 40.61 5.30 -13.17
N VAL A 545 39.29 5.19 -13.16
CA VAL A 545 38.52 4.12 -13.76
C VAL A 545 37.67 4.68 -14.89
N THR A 546 37.52 3.92 -15.96
CA THR A 546 36.65 4.28 -17.09
C THR A 546 35.54 3.25 -17.26
N ALA A 547 34.35 3.73 -17.57
CA ALA A 547 33.22 2.86 -17.94
C ALA A 547 33.36 2.48 -19.43
N GLN A 548 33.38 1.20 -19.71
CA GLN A 548 33.43 0.68 -21.08
C GLN A 548 32.06 0.13 -21.45
N LEU A 549 31.46 0.65 -22.51
CA LEU A 549 30.24 0.10 -23.09
C LEU A 549 30.54 -1.31 -23.67
N VAL A 550 29.90 -2.34 -23.09
CA VAL A 550 30.05 -3.73 -23.51
C VAL A 550 28.98 -4.10 -24.51
N ALA A 551 27.75 -3.68 -24.28
CA ALA A 551 26.60 -3.96 -25.12
C ALA A 551 25.55 -2.86 -25.05
N ALA A 552 24.72 -2.81 -26.10
CA ALA A 552 23.52 -2.00 -26.14
C ALA A 552 22.34 -2.85 -26.63
N ARG A 553 21.19 -2.76 -25.96
CA ARG A 553 19.98 -3.47 -26.35
C ARG A 553 18.75 -2.57 -26.13
N GLY A 554 18.07 -2.23 -27.20
CA GLY A 554 17.05 -1.17 -27.12
C GLY A 554 17.64 0.16 -26.64
N ASP A 555 17.05 0.69 -25.56
CA ASP A 555 17.58 1.88 -24.87
C ASP A 555 18.52 1.55 -23.69
N LEU A 556 18.78 0.26 -23.44
CA LEU A 556 19.70 -0.18 -22.38
C LEU A 556 21.16 -0.16 -22.83
N ARG A 557 22.03 0.24 -21.93
CA ARG A 557 23.49 0.28 -22.08
C ARG A 557 24.12 -0.50 -20.93
N PHE A 558 24.96 -1.47 -21.26
CA PHE A 558 25.66 -2.35 -20.33
C PHE A 558 27.14 -1.96 -20.25
N PHE A 559 27.62 -1.64 -19.08
CA PHE A 559 28.96 -1.14 -18.84
C PHE A 559 29.76 -2.10 -17.97
N ALA A 560 31.04 -2.27 -18.29
CA ALA A 560 32.08 -2.80 -17.42
C ALA A 560 33.02 -1.66 -17.01
N PHE A 561 33.62 -1.74 -15.84
CA PHE A 561 34.55 -0.75 -15.32
C PHE A 561 35.99 -1.27 -15.38
N ARG A 562 36.94 -0.43 -15.81
CA ARG A 562 38.35 -0.79 -15.96
C ARG A 562 39.31 0.28 -15.49
#